data_c78f8baabecb9ae58e535f52a05cc04b
#
_entry.id   c78f8baabecb9ae58e535f52a05cc04b
#
_cell.length_a   1.000
_cell.length_b   1.000
_cell.length_c   1.000
_cell.angle_alpha   90.00
_cell.angle_beta   90.00
_cell.angle_gamma   90.00
#
_symmetry.space_group_name_H-M   'P 1'
#
loop_
_entity.id
_entity.type
_entity.pdbx_description
1 polymer ?
#
loop_
_entity_poly.entity_id
_entity_poly.type
_entity_poly.pdbx_seq_one_letter_code
_entity_poly.pdbx_strand_id
1 'polypeptide(L)'
;PALRRPAFIAIVSSATLAMTLARKSNGRVDGFIVEGPRAGGHNAPPRGAMQLDDTGAPVYGERDNVDLAKLAELGLPFWIAGGSGSPEAVEAALALGAAGVQVGTLFAFCDESGIDAKLKYDALLEIANGTARVFTDPRASATGYPFKVLELEHTVQQNDSRERICDLGYLRTAYKGEDGRIGYRCAAEPVEQYVAKGGDIADTVGRRCLCNALVANTGHAQQREGEAPELPLLTSGDDLETVRRLVGARTGYTAQDVVEFLLANTVAPA
;
A
#
# COMPACT_ATOMS: atom_id res chain seq x y z
N PRO A 1 -35.09 13.98 0.99
CA PRO A 1 -33.93 14.75 0.55
C PRO A 1 -33.06 13.92 -0.38
N ALA A 2 -32.56 14.52 -1.47
CA ALA A 2 -31.64 13.84 -2.35
C ALA A 2 -30.33 13.51 -1.58
N LEU A 3 -29.84 12.28 -1.71
CA LEU A 3 -28.57 11.87 -1.11
C LEU A 3 -27.43 12.70 -1.73
N ARG A 4 -26.66 13.37 -0.91
CA ARG A 4 -25.39 13.97 -1.33
C ARG A 4 -24.32 12.90 -1.39
N ARG A 5 -23.96 12.45 -2.57
CA ARG A 5 -22.85 11.53 -2.79
C ARG A 5 -21.51 12.27 -2.55
N PRO A 6 -20.59 11.71 -1.77
CA PRO A 6 -19.23 12.25 -1.68
C PRO A 6 -18.52 12.18 -3.05
N ALA A 7 -17.48 12.98 -3.24
CA ALA A 7 -16.60 12.83 -4.40
C ALA A 7 -15.93 11.45 -4.39
N PHE A 8 -15.88 10.81 -5.54
CA PHE A 8 -15.24 9.53 -5.73
C PHE A 8 -13.99 9.71 -6.60
N ILE A 9 -12.82 9.55 -5.98
CA ILE A 9 -11.52 9.63 -6.63
C ILE A 9 -10.99 8.20 -6.72
N ALA A 10 -10.86 7.67 -7.94
CA ALA A 10 -10.44 6.30 -8.16
C ALA A 10 -8.91 6.19 -8.24
N ILE A 11 -8.34 5.20 -7.53
CA ILE A 11 -6.91 4.87 -7.65
C ILE A 11 -6.74 3.98 -8.89
N VAL A 12 -5.84 4.38 -9.77
CA VAL A 12 -5.59 3.69 -11.04
C VAL A 12 -4.09 3.58 -11.32
N SER A 13 -3.70 2.48 -11.96
CA SER A 13 -2.33 2.23 -12.41
C SER A 13 -2.19 2.29 -13.94
N SER A 14 -3.20 2.75 -14.67
CA SER A 14 -3.14 2.92 -16.13
C SER A 14 -4.16 3.93 -16.65
N ALA A 15 -3.81 4.63 -17.74
CA ALA A 15 -4.72 5.49 -18.45
C ALA A 15 -5.91 4.73 -19.05
N THR A 16 -5.71 3.48 -19.49
CA THR A 16 -6.80 2.62 -20.01
C THR A 16 -7.86 2.33 -18.96
N LEU A 17 -7.44 2.03 -17.71
CA LEU A 17 -8.38 1.81 -16.61
C LEU A 17 -9.13 3.11 -16.28
N ALA A 18 -8.44 4.25 -16.21
CA ALA A 18 -9.06 5.55 -15.99
C ALA A 18 -10.11 5.88 -17.06
N MET A 19 -9.77 5.71 -18.35
CA MET A 19 -10.71 5.90 -19.45
C MET A 19 -11.93 4.98 -19.34
N THR A 20 -11.72 3.72 -18.94
CA THR A 20 -12.80 2.75 -18.78
C THR A 20 -13.74 3.18 -17.65
N LEU A 21 -13.21 3.58 -16.52
CA LEU A 21 -14.01 4.07 -15.38
C LEU A 21 -14.75 5.35 -15.73
N ALA A 22 -14.09 6.31 -16.38
CA ALA A 22 -14.72 7.58 -16.76
C ALA A 22 -15.87 7.40 -17.76
N ARG A 23 -15.78 6.45 -18.71
CA ARG A 23 -16.70 6.31 -19.84
C ARG A 23 -17.72 5.21 -19.70
N LYS A 24 -17.44 4.17 -18.90
CA LYS A 24 -18.25 2.92 -18.89
C LYS A 24 -18.77 2.54 -17.51
N SER A 25 -18.41 3.22 -16.43
CA SER A 25 -18.96 2.93 -15.10
C SER A 25 -20.42 3.39 -14.99
N ASN A 26 -21.19 2.71 -14.14
CA ASN A 26 -22.59 3.07 -13.87
C ASN A 26 -22.73 4.35 -13.02
N GLY A 27 -21.63 4.82 -12.44
CA GLY A 27 -21.57 6.01 -11.61
C GLY A 27 -20.68 7.08 -12.23
N ARG A 28 -20.43 8.11 -11.45
CA ARG A 28 -19.54 9.19 -11.80
C ARG A 28 -18.23 9.07 -11.02
N VAL A 29 -17.10 9.16 -11.71
CA VAL A 29 -15.77 9.38 -11.14
C VAL A 29 -15.51 10.88 -11.14
N ASP A 30 -15.01 11.42 -10.03
CA ASP A 30 -14.76 12.85 -9.85
C ASP A 30 -13.28 13.21 -10.03
N GLY A 31 -12.39 12.23 -10.04
CA GLY A 31 -10.94 12.37 -10.24
C GLY A 31 -10.20 11.05 -10.14
N PHE A 32 -8.90 11.10 -10.33
CA PHE A 32 -8.05 9.92 -10.29
C PHE A 32 -6.82 10.13 -9.41
N ILE A 33 -6.41 9.10 -8.69
CA ILE A 33 -5.06 8.99 -8.15
C ILE A 33 -4.30 8.01 -9.02
N VAL A 34 -3.21 8.48 -9.62
CA VAL A 34 -2.32 7.67 -10.46
C VAL A 34 -1.26 7.08 -9.56
N GLU A 35 -1.37 5.78 -9.31
CA GLU A 35 -0.46 5.08 -8.44
C GLU A 35 0.61 4.32 -9.22
N GLY A 36 1.87 4.66 -8.96
CA GLY A 36 3.03 3.96 -9.50
C GLY A 36 3.52 2.84 -8.58
N PRO A 37 4.43 1.98 -9.07
CA PRO A 37 4.95 0.83 -8.31
C PRO A 37 5.80 1.22 -7.09
N ARG A 38 6.12 2.50 -6.90
CA ARG A 38 6.87 3.01 -5.74
C ARG A 38 5.98 3.29 -4.51
N ALA A 39 4.66 3.22 -4.66
CA ALA A 39 3.71 3.41 -3.57
C ALA A 39 3.81 2.28 -2.53
N GLY A 40 3.56 2.59 -1.25
CA GLY A 40 3.42 1.58 -0.20
C GLY A 40 2.13 0.79 -0.30
N GLY A 41 2.05 -0.33 0.41
CA GLY A 41 0.88 -1.19 0.40
C GLY A 41 0.81 -2.09 -0.84
N HIS A 42 -0.41 -2.30 -1.34
CA HIS A 42 -0.63 -3.07 -2.57
C HIS A 42 -0.20 -2.30 -3.80
N ASN A 43 0.47 -2.99 -4.73
CA ASN A 43 0.80 -2.43 -6.04
C ASN A 43 0.08 -3.21 -7.15
N ALA A 44 -0.23 -2.55 -8.27
CA ALA A 44 -0.60 -3.26 -9.47
C ALA A 44 0.56 -4.18 -9.89
N PRO A 45 0.28 -5.41 -10.37
CA PRO A 45 1.34 -6.27 -10.90
C PRO A 45 1.94 -5.67 -12.18
N PRO A 46 3.20 -5.99 -12.50
CA PRO A 46 3.82 -5.59 -13.77
C PRO A 46 2.98 -6.01 -14.99
N ARG A 47 3.04 -5.23 -16.05
CA ARG A 47 2.32 -5.51 -17.31
C ARG A 47 2.94 -6.67 -18.06
N GLY A 48 2.15 -7.71 -18.29
CA GLY A 48 2.57 -8.96 -18.96
C GLY A 48 2.87 -10.07 -17.97
N ALA A 49 3.76 -10.99 -18.33
CA ALA A 49 4.19 -12.04 -17.42
C ALA A 49 5.06 -11.45 -16.31
N MET A 50 4.75 -11.82 -15.07
CA MET A 50 5.53 -11.38 -13.92
C MET A 50 6.95 -11.95 -14.01
N GLN A 51 7.93 -11.06 -13.98
CA GLN A 51 9.34 -11.39 -13.82
C GLN A 51 9.77 -10.96 -12.41
N LEU A 52 10.63 -11.76 -11.80
CA LEU A 52 11.21 -11.46 -10.50
C LEU A 52 12.70 -11.17 -10.67
N ASP A 53 13.21 -10.25 -9.91
CA ASP A 53 14.66 -10.01 -9.79
C ASP A 53 15.34 -11.04 -8.87
N ASP A 54 16.64 -10.88 -8.68
CA ASP A 54 17.45 -11.78 -7.85
C ASP A 54 17.03 -11.78 -6.36
N THR A 55 16.28 -10.77 -5.92
CA THR A 55 15.71 -10.69 -4.56
C THR A 55 14.32 -11.32 -4.46
N GLY A 56 13.71 -11.66 -5.59
CA GLY A 56 12.35 -12.17 -5.68
C GLY A 56 11.28 -11.07 -5.75
N ALA A 57 11.66 -9.81 -5.93
CA ALA A 57 10.73 -8.70 -6.13
C ALA A 57 10.28 -8.60 -7.60
N PRO A 58 9.04 -8.15 -7.87
CA PRO A 58 8.56 -7.92 -9.23
C PRO A 58 9.37 -6.84 -9.97
N VAL A 59 9.71 -7.12 -11.23
CA VAL A 59 10.39 -6.17 -12.11
C VAL A 59 9.35 -5.35 -12.87
N TYR A 60 9.37 -4.04 -12.68
CA TYR A 60 8.54 -3.08 -13.40
C TYR A 60 9.32 -2.44 -14.54
N GLY A 61 8.65 -2.10 -15.64
CA GLY A 61 9.25 -1.52 -16.83
C GLY A 61 8.47 -0.32 -17.38
N GLU A 62 8.84 0.17 -18.54
CA GLU A 62 8.20 1.33 -19.19
C GLU A 62 6.70 1.18 -19.37
N ARG A 63 6.22 -0.05 -19.60
CA ARG A 63 4.79 -0.34 -19.78
C ARG A 63 3.96 -0.11 -18.50
N ASP A 64 4.61 -0.04 -17.35
CA ASP A 64 3.99 0.19 -16.05
C ASP A 64 3.87 1.69 -15.74
N ASN A 65 4.53 2.54 -16.52
CA ASN A 65 4.37 3.99 -16.42
C ASN A 65 3.02 4.41 -17.04
N VAL A 66 2.30 5.24 -16.30
CA VAL A 66 1.00 5.75 -16.76
C VAL A 66 1.20 6.90 -17.74
N ASP A 67 0.54 6.83 -18.88
CA ASP A 67 0.48 7.93 -19.85
C ASP A 67 -0.41 9.06 -19.29
N LEU A 68 0.22 10.04 -18.65
CA LEU A 68 -0.47 11.16 -18.01
C LEU A 68 -1.12 12.09 -19.02
N ALA A 69 -0.59 12.20 -20.27
CA ALA A 69 -1.20 13.01 -21.31
C ALA A 69 -2.58 12.47 -21.69
N LYS A 70 -2.71 11.16 -21.88
CA LYS A 70 -4.00 10.49 -22.11
C LYS A 70 -4.96 10.62 -20.93
N LEU A 71 -4.43 10.68 -19.71
CA LEU A 71 -5.25 10.88 -18.52
C LEU A 71 -5.81 12.31 -18.50
N ALA A 72 -5.00 13.32 -18.80
CA ALA A 72 -5.38 14.71 -18.86
C ALA A 72 -6.49 14.98 -19.91
N GLU A 73 -6.52 14.24 -21.04
CA GLU A 73 -7.58 14.31 -22.04
C GLU A 73 -8.99 13.98 -21.50
N LEU A 74 -9.07 13.33 -20.33
CA LEU A 74 -10.37 13.04 -19.68
C LEU A 74 -11.01 14.29 -19.06
N GLY A 75 -10.26 15.38 -18.88
CA GLY A 75 -10.74 16.63 -18.29
C GLY A 75 -11.11 16.50 -16.79
N LEU A 76 -10.66 15.46 -16.12
CA LEU A 76 -10.85 15.22 -14.68
C LEU A 76 -9.56 15.49 -13.93
N PRO A 77 -9.62 16.03 -12.70
CA PRO A 77 -8.42 16.22 -11.89
C PRO A 77 -7.76 14.89 -11.57
N PHE A 78 -6.44 14.89 -11.52
CA PHE A 78 -5.67 13.73 -11.07
C PHE A 78 -4.54 14.13 -10.13
N TRP A 79 -4.16 13.20 -9.28
CA TRP A 79 -3.04 13.29 -8.34
C TRP A 79 -2.05 12.16 -8.62
N ILE A 80 -0.77 12.38 -8.33
CA ILE A 80 0.27 11.37 -8.50
C ILE A 80 0.64 10.78 -7.14
N ALA A 81 0.70 9.45 -7.04
CA ALA A 81 1.06 8.69 -5.86
C ALA A 81 2.24 7.75 -6.13
N GLY A 82 3.05 7.52 -5.09
CA GLY A 82 4.23 6.66 -5.17
C GLY A 82 5.50 7.42 -5.58
N GLY A 83 6.39 7.65 -4.62
CA GLY A 83 7.61 8.44 -4.81
C GLY A 83 7.38 9.95 -4.93
N SER A 84 6.22 10.43 -4.49
CA SER A 84 5.82 11.85 -4.60
C SER A 84 5.94 12.62 -3.28
N GLY A 85 6.77 12.13 -2.36
CA GLY A 85 6.91 12.68 -1.01
C GLY A 85 7.97 13.78 -0.86
N SER A 86 8.45 14.42 -1.93
CA SER A 86 9.44 15.49 -1.82
C SER A 86 8.95 16.80 -2.45
N PRO A 87 9.51 17.97 -2.08
CA PRO A 87 9.17 19.26 -2.69
C PRO A 87 9.35 19.23 -4.21
N GLU A 88 10.43 18.63 -4.69
CA GLU A 88 10.76 18.51 -6.11
C GLU A 88 9.73 17.62 -6.84
N ALA A 89 9.25 16.56 -6.19
CA ALA A 89 8.24 15.68 -6.75
C ALA A 89 6.86 16.37 -6.82
N VAL A 90 6.54 17.23 -5.86
CA VAL A 90 5.32 18.07 -5.88
C VAL A 90 5.37 19.03 -7.06
N GLU A 91 6.49 19.77 -7.24
CA GLU A 91 6.67 20.67 -8.38
C GLU A 91 6.56 19.94 -9.72
N ALA A 92 7.23 18.79 -9.84
CA ALA A 92 7.16 17.97 -11.05
C ALA A 92 5.75 17.49 -11.35
N ALA A 93 4.99 17.06 -10.34
CA ALA A 93 3.59 16.65 -10.51
C ALA A 93 2.72 17.81 -11.01
N LEU A 94 2.85 18.98 -10.42
CA LEU A 94 2.11 20.20 -10.84
C LEU A 94 2.50 20.61 -12.27
N ALA A 95 3.77 20.55 -12.63
CA ALA A 95 4.25 20.84 -13.99
C ALA A 95 3.69 19.86 -15.04
N LEU A 96 3.39 18.63 -14.65
CA LEU A 96 2.73 17.63 -15.49
C LEU A 96 1.20 17.80 -15.56
N GLY A 97 0.65 18.84 -14.94
CA GLY A 97 -0.78 19.12 -14.92
C GLY A 97 -1.58 18.35 -13.87
N ALA A 98 -0.93 17.68 -12.92
CA ALA A 98 -1.63 17.10 -11.80
C ALA A 98 -2.21 18.18 -10.88
N ALA A 99 -3.32 17.88 -10.22
CA ALA A 99 -3.90 18.75 -9.20
C ALA A 99 -3.11 18.73 -7.87
N GLY A 100 -2.18 17.79 -7.72
CA GLY A 100 -1.33 17.62 -6.56
C GLY A 100 -0.75 16.21 -6.47
N VAL A 101 -0.39 15.81 -5.27
CA VAL A 101 0.18 14.50 -4.95
C VAL A 101 -0.61 13.79 -3.85
N GLN A 102 -0.51 12.45 -3.82
CA GLN A 102 -0.92 11.64 -2.66
C GLN A 102 0.33 11.10 -1.98
N VAL A 103 0.48 11.39 -0.70
CA VAL A 103 1.64 10.98 0.11
C VAL A 103 1.17 10.11 1.27
N GLY A 104 1.73 8.92 1.40
CA GLY A 104 1.40 7.98 2.47
C GLY A 104 2.53 7.83 3.49
N THR A 105 3.72 7.45 3.06
CA THR A 105 4.84 7.05 3.93
C THR A 105 5.25 8.13 4.93
N LEU A 106 5.36 9.39 4.50
CA LEU A 106 5.71 10.48 5.41
C LEU A 106 4.69 10.65 6.52
N PHE A 107 3.39 10.57 6.19
CA PHE A 107 2.34 10.64 7.21
C PHE A 107 2.20 9.37 8.05
N ALA A 108 2.60 8.20 7.52
CA ALA A 108 2.58 6.96 8.28
C ALA A 108 3.57 7.00 9.47
N PHE A 109 4.70 7.68 9.32
CA PHE A 109 5.74 7.78 10.35
C PHE A 109 5.71 9.08 11.16
N CYS A 110 4.78 10.00 10.91
CA CYS A 110 4.64 11.21 11.73
C CYS A 110 4.08 10.89 13.13
N ASP A 111 4.27 11.80 14.06
CA ASP A 111 3.90 11.62 15.48
C ASP A 111 2.40 11.36 15.64
N GLU A 112 1.56 12.01 14.84
CA GLU A 112 0.10 11.91 14.91
C GLU A 112 -0.46 10.64 14.28
N SER A 113 0.35 9.84 13.55
CA SER A 113 -0.14 8.61 12.95
C SER A 113 -0.54 7.58 14.02
N GLY A 114 -1.52 6.72 13.70
CA GLY A 114 -1.98 5.67 14.60
C GLY A 114 -1.05 4.46 14.72
N ILE A 115 0.12 4.45 14.09
CA ILE A 115 1.09 3.37 14.23
C ILE A 115 1.71 3.40 15.63
N ASP A 116 1.93 2.24 16.23
CA ASP A 116 2.56 2.08 17.53
C ASP A 116 3.87 2.88 17.63
N ALA A 117 4.06 3.59 18.73
CA ALA A 117 5.16 4.53 18.90
C ALA A 117 6.54 3.85 18.83
N LYS A 118 6.66 2.63 19.39
CA LYS A 118 7.92 1.87 19.33
C LYS A 118 8.20 1.42 17.90
N LEU A 119 7.19 0.94 17.21
CA LEU A 119 7.33 0.49 15.83
C LEU A 119 7.72 1.66 14.89
N LYS A 120 7.15 2.85 15.09
CA LYS A 120 7.56 4.07 14.37
C LYS A 120 9.01 4.44 14.66
N TYR A 121 9.38 4.44 15.94
CA TYR A 121 10.75 4.77 16.35
C TYR A 121 11.77 3.81 15.72
N ASP A 122 11.52 2.50 15.79
CA ASP A 122 12.41 1.48 15.22
C ASP A 122 12.53 1.69 13.69
N ALA A 123 11.41 1.93 13.00
CA ALA A 123 11.42 2.22 11.56
C ALA A 123 12.24 3.48 11.21
N LEU A 124 12.02 4.57 11.94
CA LEU A 124 12.76 5.83 11.69
C LEU A 124 14.24 5.70 11.99
N LEU A 125 14.61 4.92 13.01
CA LEU A 125 16.01 4.64 13.34
C LEU A 125 16.71 3.87 12.21
N GLU A 126 16.09 2.81 11.69
CA GLU A 126 16.60 2.04 10.56
C GLU A 126 16.71 2.92 9.29
N ILE A 127 15.71 3.76 9.03
CA ILE A 127 15.72 4.70 7.90
C ILE A 127 16.85 5.73 8.05
N ALA A 128 17.03 6.30 9.23
CA ALA A 128 18.09 7.27 9.50
C ALA A 128 19.48 6.65 9.33
N ASN A 129 19.66 5.41 9.76
CA ASN A 129 20.91 4.65 9.62
C ASN A 129 21.16 4.17 8.17
N GLY A 130 20.15 4.24 7.28
CA GLY A 130 20.26 3.72 5.91
C GLY A 130 20.25 2.18 5.84
N THR A 131 19.77 1.51 6.88
CA THR A 131 19.67 0.04 6.96
C THR A 131 18.28 -0.49 6.61
N ALA A 132 17.27 0.37 6.66
CA ALA A 132 15.89 0.01 6.32
C ALA A 132 15.75 -0.48 4.88
N ARG A 133 15.01 -1.56 4.70
CA ARG A 133 14.74 -2.17 3.39
C ARG A 133 13.24 -2.31 3.17
N VAL A 134 12.81 -1.93 1.97
CA VAL A 134 11.45 -2.20 1.49
C VAL A 134 11.52 -3.32 0.46
N PHE A 135 10.77 -4.37 0.71
CA PHE A 135 10.62 -5.49 -0.21
C PHE A 135 9.22 -5.51 -0.81
N THR A 136 9.12 -5.54 -2.14
CA THR A 136 7.83 -5.73 -2.82
C THR A 136 7.57 -7.23 -2.92
N ASP A 137 6.80 -7.77 -1.98
CA ASP A 137 6.50 -9.21 -1.91
C ASP A 137 5.36 -9.57 -2.89
N PRO A 138 5.61 -10.37 -3.94
CA PRO A 138 4.59 -10.76 -4.91
C PRO A 138 3.56 -11.73 -4.34
N ARG A 139 3.80 -12.28 -3.14
CA ARG A 139 2.98 -13.34 -2.56
C ARG A 139 2.32 -12.96 -1.23
N ALA A 140 2.81 -11.97 -0.50
CA ALA A 140 2.33 -11.69 0.86
C ALA A 140 0.81 -11.51 0.92
N SER A 141 0.21 -10.80 -0.02
CA SER A 141 -1.23 -10.53 0.00
C SER A 141 -2.06 -11.69 -0.52
N ALA A 142 -3.09 -12.04 0.25
CA ALA A 142 -4.11 -13.00 -0.17
C ALA A 142 -4.91 -12.56 -1.41
N THR A 143 -4.84 -11.28 -1.79
CA THR A 143 -5.49 -10.74 -2.99
C THR A 143 -4.77 -11.11 -4.29
N GLY A 144 -3.53 -11.59 -4.20
CA GLY A 144 -2.68 -11.88 -5.36
C GLY A 144 -1.92 -10.66 -5.91
N TYR A 145 -2.15 -9.47 -5.35
CA TYR A 145 -1.39 -8.27 -5.70
C TYR A 145 -0.06 -8.23 -4.93
N PRO A 146 1.04 -7.76 -5.54
CA PRO A 146 2.28 -7.47 -4.83
C PRO A 146 2.02 -6.52 -3.66
N PHE A 147 2.73 -6.72 -2.56
CA PHE A 147 2.57 -5.92 -1.35
C PHE A 147 3.93 -5.48 -0.82
N LYS A 148 4.11 -4.19 -0.57
CA LYS A 148 5.35 -3.67 0.00
C LYS A 148 5.44 -3.91 1.49
N VAL A 149 6.56 -4.48 1.92
CA VAL A 149 6.88 -4.75 3.32
C VAL A 149 8.13 -3.96 3.68
N LEU A 150 8.05 -3.15 4.73
CA LEU A 150 9.24 -2.61 5.38
C LEU A 150 9.77 -3.68 6.33
N GLU A 151 10.99 -4.16 6.06
CA GLU A 151 11.62 -5.22 6.83
C GLU A 151 12.17 -4.65 8.14
N LEU A 152 11.61 -5.08 9.27
CA LEU A 152 12.04 -4.72 10.62
C LEU A 152 12.09 -5.97 11.50
N GLU A 153 12.97 -5.95 12.51
CA GLU A 153 12.95 -6.96 13.56
C GLU A 153 11.59 -6.98 14.28
N HIS A 154 11.20 -8.14 14.77
CA HIS A 154 9.94 -8.35 15.50
C HIS A 154 8.66 -8.07 14.68
N THR A 155 8.77 -8.05 13.36
CA THR A 155 7.63 -7.99 12.44
C THR A 155 7.45 -9.32 11.70
N VAL A 156 6.35 -9.45 10.97
CA VAL A 156 6.13 -10.63 10.12
C VAL A 156 7.17 -10.65 9.01
N GLN A 157 8.06 -11.64 9.05
CA GLN A 157 9.12 -11.84 8.06
C GLN A 157 8.68 -12.83 6.97
N GLN A 158 9.44 -12.90 5.85
CA GLN A 158 9.14 -13.81 4.74
C GLN A 158 9.09 -15.29 5.17
N ASN A 159 9.90 -15.68 6.12
CA ASN A 159 10.03 -17.06 6.59
C ASN A 159 9.30 -17.30 7.92
N ASP A 160 8.28 -16.52 8.22
CA ASP A 160 7.50 -16.71 9.43
C ASP A 160 6.75 -18.05 9.40
N SER A 161 7.15 -18.95 10.30
CA SER A 161 6.59 -20.29 10.44
C SER A 161 5.39 -20.36 11.39
N ARG A 162 4.84 -19.22 11.83
CA ARG A 162 3.71 -19.22 12.76
C ARG A 162 2.49 -19.91 12.17
N GLU A 163 1.70 -20.51 13.07
CA GLU A 163 0.39 -21.02 12.70
C GLU A 163 -0.49 -19.90 12.11
N ARG A 164 -1.17 -20.21 11.01
CA ARG A 164 -2.09 -19.27 10.36
C ARG A 164 -3.41 -19.23 11.09
N ILE A 165 -3.82 -18.06 11.52
CA ILE A 165 -5.11 -17.82 12.17
C ILE A 165 -5.79 -16.65 11.48
N CYS A 166 -7.07 -16.79 11.16
CA CYS A 166 -7.85 -15.76 10.50
C CYS A 166 -8.96 -15.24 11.42
N ASP A 167 -8.68 -14.16 12.17
CA ASP A 167 -9.66 -13.55 13.07
C ASP A 167 -10.55 -12.54 12.34
N LEU A 168 -9.95 -11.59 11.61
CA LEU A 168 -10.67 -10.43 11.07
C LEU A 168 -11.35 -10.69 9.73
N GLY A 169 -10.71 -11.45 8.85
CA GLY A 169 -11.32 -11.89 7.59
C GLY A 169 -11.61 -10.81 6.55
N TYR A 170 -10.97 -9.65 6.59
CA TYR A 170 -11.24 -8.52 5.69
C TYR A 170 -10.89 -8.78 4.22
N LEU A 171 -9.92 -9.66 3.97
CA LEU A 171 -9.48 -10.03 2.61
C LEU A 171 -10.08 -11.35 2.12
N ARG A 172 -11.13 -11.83 2.74
CA ARG A 172 -11.87 -13.01 2.26
C ARG A 172 -12.54 -12.69 0.93
N THR A 173 -12.46 -13.63 -0.02
CA THR A 173 -13.16 -13.56 -1.29
C THR A 173 -14.37 -14.50 -1.30
N ALA A 174 -15.45 -14.08 -1.97
CA ALA A 174 -16.62 -14.92 -2.14
C ALA A 174 -16.33 -16.06 -3.14
N TYR A 175 -16.86 -17.24 -2.85
CA TYR A 175 -16.88 -18.36 -3.79
C TYR A 175 -18.25 -19.04 -3.76
N LYS A 176 -18.59 -19.75 -4.83
CA LYS A 176 -19.81 -20.54 -4.91
C LYS A 176 -19.49 -21.97 -4.48
N GLY A 177 -20.11 -22.43 -3.40
CA GLY A 177 -20.01 -23.81 -2.94
C GLY A 177 -20.71 -24.80 -3.87
N GLU A 178 -20.45 -26.09 -3.70
CA GLU A 178 -21.11 -27.18 -4.46
C GLU A 178 -22.63 -27.20 -4.22
N ASP A 179 -23.06 -26.80 -3.04
CA ASP A 179 -24.47 -26.63 -2.67
C ASP A 179 -25.13 -25.38 -3.26
N GLY A 180 -24.40 -24.61 -4.08
CA GLY A 180 -24.84 -23.36 -4.70
C GLY A 180 -24.84 -22.15 -3.78
N ARG A 181 -24.48 -22.28 -2.50
CA ARG A 181 -24.40 -21.17 -1.53
C ARG A 181 -23.11 -20.39 -1.71
N ILE A 182 -23.16 -19.13 -1.32
CA ILE A 182 -21.96 -18.28 -1.31
C ILE A 182 -21.23 -18.52 0.02
N GLY A 183 -19.98 -18.93 -0.08
CA GLY A 183 -19.04 -19.00 1.03
C GLY A 183 -17.95 -17.96 0.89
N TYR A 184 -17.08 -17.85 1.91
CA TYR A 184 -15.96 -16.92 1.94
C TYR A 184 -14.69 -17.66 2.34
N ARG A 185 -13.61 -17.41 1.61
CA ARG A 185 -12.28 -17.97 1.87
C ARG A 185 -11.18 -16.94 1.63
N CYS A 186 -10.01 -17.19 2.21
CA CYS A 186 -8.84 -16.34 2.07
C CYS A 186 -7.59 -17.22 1.92
N ALA A 187 -6.77 -16.98 0.92
CA ALA A 187 -5.54 -17.76 0.70
C ALA A 187 -4.52 -17.65 1.85
N ALA A 188 -4.69 -16.68 2.76
CA ALA A 188 -3.88 -16.52 3.97
C ALA A 188 -4.51 -17.14 5.24
N GLU A 189 -5.71 -17.74 5.16
CA GLU A 189 -6.29 -18.49 6.27
C GLU A 189 -5.57 -19.85 6.46
N PRO A 190 -5.85 -20.64 7.52
CA PRO A 190 -5.29 -21.97 7.67
C PRO A 190 -5.43 -22.79 6.39
N VAL A 191 -4.34 -23.40 5.94
CA VAL A 191 -4.24 -24.06 4.62
C VAL A 191 -5.34 -25.12 4.44
N GLU A 192 -5.53 -25.95 5.47
CA GLU A 192 -6.55 -27.00 5.45
C GLU A 192 -7.97 -26.43 5.28
N GLN A 193 -8.27 -25.30 5.93
CA GLN A 193 -9.57 -24.64 5.82
C GLN A 193 -9.77 -24.06 4.41
N TYR A 194 -8.72 -23.47 3.83
CA TYR A 194 -8.76 -22.93 2.46
C TYR A 194 -9.04 -24.03 1.43
N VAL A 195 -8.30 -25.14 1.54
CA VAL A 195 -8.46 -26.31 0.65
C VAL A 195 -9.83 -26.97 0.83
N ALA A 196 -10.31 -27.14 2.07
CA ALA A 196 -11.65 -27.67 2.35
C ALA A 196 -12.78 -26.83 1.74
N LYS A 197 -12.53 -25.54 1.49
CA LYS A 197 -13.43 -24.63 0.78
C LYS A 197 -13.21 -24.60 -0.75
N GLY A 198 -12.49 -25.59 -1.29
CA GLY A 198 -12.22 -25.73 -2.71
C GLY A 198 -11.15 -24.74 -3.24
N GLY A 199 -10.26 -24.25 -2.38
CA GLY A 199 -9.09 -23.48 -2.77
C GLY A 199 -7.94 -24.37 -3.23
N ASP A 200 -7.07 -23.87 -4.12
CA ASP A 200 -5.84 -24.55 -4.50
C ASP A 200 -4.76 -24.31 -3.43
N ILE A 201 -4.10 -25.35 -2.97
CA ILE A 201 -3.00 -25.25 -2.00
C ILE A 201 -1.89 -24.34 -2.49
N ALA A 202 -1.64 -24.29 -3.81
CA ALA A 202 -0.63 -23.42 -4.43
C ALA A 202 -0.92 -21.93 -4.18
N ASP A 203 -2.19 -21.54 -4.09
CA ASP A 203 -2.58 -20.16 -3.78
C ASP A 203 -2.14 -19.70 -2.39
N THR A 204 -1.93 -20.65 -1.46
CA THR A 204 -1.59 -20.34 -0.08
C THR A 204 -0.10 -20.07 0.15
N VAL A 205 0.75 -20.37 -0.84
CA VAL A 205 2.21 -20.31 -0.69
C VAL A 205 2.66 -18.86 -0.52
N GLY A 206 3.38 -18.57 0.57
CA GLY A 206 3.93 -17.24 0.88
C GLY A 206 2.88 -16.22 1.34
N ARG A 207 1.60 -16.60 1.46
CA ARG A 207 0.54 -15.70 1.94
C ARG A 207 0.67 -15.40 3.43
N ARG A 208 0.35 -14.16 3.80
CA ARG A 208 0.35 -13.67 5.18
C ARG A 208 -1.01 -13.11 5.55
N CYS A 209 -1.38 -13.19 6.81
CA CYS A 209 -2.60 -12.55 7.29
C CYS A 209 -2.39 -11.04 7.44
N LEU A 210 -2.51 -10.29 6.32
CA LEU A 210 -2.36 -8.84 6.34
C LEU A 210 -3.39 -8.16 7.25
N CYS A 211 -4.60 -8.71 7.41
CA CYS A 211 -5.62 -8.12 8.26
C CYS A 211 -5.16 -8.01 9.71
N ASN A 212 -4.70 -9.14 10.29
CA ASN A 212 -4.22 -9.16 11.66
C ASN A 212 -2.93 -8.36 11.83
N ALA A 213 -1.98 -8.54 10.92
CA ALA A 213 -0.67 -7.92 11.02
C ALA A 213 -0.72 -6.39 10.84
N LEU A 214 -1.59 -5.86 9.98
CA LEU A 214 -1.77 -4.41 9.83
C LEU A 214 -2.50 -3.78 11.03
N VAL A 215 -3.44 -4.49 11.65
CA VAL A 215 -4.06 -4.03 12.90
C VAL A 215 -3.05 -4.06 14.05
N ALA A 216 -2.15 -5.04 14.08
CA ALA A 216 -1.08 -5.08 15.07
C ALA A 216 -0.15 -3.85 15.01
N ASN A 217 0.00 -3.22 13.83
CA ASN A 217 0.77 -1.97 13.70
C ASN A 217 0.24 -0.82 14.58
N THR A 218 -1.03 -0.86 14.96
CA THR A 218 -1.66 0.19 15.78
C THR A 218 -1.67 -0.13 17.27
N GLY A 219 -0.89 -1.11 17.72
CA GLY A 219 -0.86 -1.57 19.11
C GLY A 219 -2.05 -2.46 19.50
N HIS A 220 -2.93 -2.81 18.54
CA HIS A 220 -4.12 -3.64 18.76
C HIS A 220 -3.94 -5.06 18.18
N ALA A 221 -2.77 -5.66 18.44
CA ALA A 221 -2.51 -7.04 18.05
C ALA A 221 -3.55 -8.01 18.61
N GLN A 222 -3.95 -9.00 17.82
CA GLN A 222 -4.84 -10.06 18.29
C GLN A 222 -4.15 -10.85 19.42
N GLN A 223 -4.88 -11.01 20.53
CA GLN A 223 -4.43 -11.73 21.72
C GLN A 223 -5.19 -13.05 21.78
N ARG A 224 -4.48 -14.15 22.01
CA ARG A 224 -5.06 -15.48 22.16
C ARG A 224 -4.52 -16.15 23.39
N GLU A 225 -5.33 -16.91 24.09
CA GLU A 225 -4.91 -17.59 25.31
C GLU A 225 -3.82 -18.64 25.01
N GLY A 226 -2.71 -18.55 25.72
CA GLY A 226 -1.56 -19.46 25.56
C GLY A 226 -0.67 -19.22 24.33
N GLU A 227 -0.94 -18.16 23.53
CA GLU A 227 -0.16 -17.83 22.35
C GLU A 227 0.50 -16.45 22.45
N ALA A 228 1.55 -16.25 21.66
CA ALA A 228 2.12 -14.92 21.50
C ALA A 228 1.16 -14.01 20.72
N PRO A 229 1.16 -12.69 21.01
CA PRO A 229 0.39 -11.72 20.22
C PRO A 229 0.73 -11.78 18.72
N GLU A 230 -0.23 -11.39 17.87
CA GLU A 230 0.00 -11.25 16.44
C GLU A 230 1.15 -10.26 16.17
N LEU A 231 2.08 -10.64 15.31
CA LEU A 231 3.17 -9.75 14.94
C LEU A 231 2.70 -8.67 13.94
N PRO A 232 3.21 -7.44 14.05
CA PRO A 232 2.94 -6.40 13.08
C PRO A 232 3.61 -6.69 11.74
N LEU A 233 3.06 -6.12 10.66
CA LEU A 233 3.67 -6.06 9.34
C LEU A 233 3.59 -4.63 8.85
N LEU A 234 4.72 -3.94 8.80
CA LEU A 234 4.76 -2.55 8.41
C LEU A 234 4.92 -2.42 6.89
N THR A 235 4.19 -1.48 6.29
CA THR A 235 4.31 -1.15 4.87
C THR A 235 4.82 0.26 4.68
N SER A 236 5.57 0.47 3.61
CA SER A 236 6.14 1.76 3.21
C SER A 236 6.28 1.83 1.69
N GLY A 237 6.32 3.02 1.12
CA GLY A 237 6.82 3.23 -0.23
C GLY A 237 8.35 3.10 -0.27
N ASP A 238 8.91 3.02 -1.49
CA ASP A 238 10.36 2.83 -1.70
C ASP A 238 11.19 4.05 -1.35
N ASP A 239 10.58 5.24 -1.28
CA ASP A 239 11.29 6.51 -1.10
C ASP A 239 11.60 6.78 0.37
N LEU A 240 12.47 5.94 0.94
CA LEU A 240 12.94 6.11 2.32
C LEU A 240 13.92 7.27 2.48
N GLU A 241 14.62 7.65 1.39
CA GLU A 241 15.54 8.79 1.42
C GLU A 241 14.80 10.10 1.72
N THR A 242 13.60 10.27 1.20
CA THR A 242 12.77 11.45 1.52
C THR A 242 12.38 11.47 3.00
N VAL A 243 12.06 10.31 3.59
CA VAL A 243 11.81 10.21 5.05
C VAL A 243 13.06 10.61 5.82
N ARG A 244 14.24 10.12 5.40
CA ARG A 244 15.54 10.44 6.01
C ARG A 244 15.84 11.94 5.95
N ARG A 245 15.59 12.58 4.81
CA ARG A 245 15.73 14.04 4.64
C ARG A 245 14.84 14.80 5.60
N LEU A 246 13.56 14.38 5.74
CA LEU A 246 12.62 15.06 6.62
C LEU A 246 12.96 14.88 8.09
N VAL A 247 13.27 13.65 8.53
CA VAL A 247 13.60 13.39 9.94
C VAL A 247 14.93 14.05 10.34
N GLY A 248 15.93 14.05 9.46
CA GLY A 248 17.25 14.65 9.73
C GLY A 248 17.91 14.03 10.96
N ALA A 249 18.32 14.86 11.91
CA ALA A 249 18.91 14.45 13.19
C ALA A 249 17.87 14.25 14.30
N ARG A 250 16.57 14.39 14.01
CA ARG A 250 15.47 14.24 14.98
C ARG A 250 15.09 12.77 15.14
N THR A 251 14.39 12.45 16.23
CA THR A 251 13.85 11.10 16.48
C THR A 251 12.40 10.92 15.99
N GLY A 252 11.76 11.99 15.50
CA GLY A 252 10.41 12.02 14.98
C GLY A 252 10.10 13.34 14.29
N TYR A 253 8.91 13.46 13.75
CA TYR A 253 8.39 14.66 13.08
C TYR A 253 6.87 14.66 13.09
N THR A 254 6.29 15.85 12.97
CA THR A 254 4.83 16.04 12.96
C THR A 254 4.25 16.01 11.55
N ALA A 255 2.92 15.86 11.44
CA ALA A 255 2.20 16.03 10.18
C ALA A 255 2.36 17.44 9.61
N GLN A 256 2.53 18.45 10.48
CA GLN A 256 2.81 19.82 10.05
C GLN A 256 4.20 19.90 9.38
N ASP A 257 5.23 19.29 9.97
CA ASP A 257 6.56 19.20 9.33
C ASP A 257 6.48 18.59 7.92
N VAL A 258 5.62 17.56 7.74
CA VAL A 258 5.41 16.95 6.42
C VAL A 258 4.83 17.95 5.43
N VAL A 259 3.79 18.68 5.81
CA VAL A 259 3.15 19.69 4.95
C VAL A 259 4.12 20.81 4.59
N GLU A 260 4.83 21.36 5.58
CA GLU A 260 5.84 22.41 5.38
C GLU A 260 6.96 21.93 4.44
N PHE A 261 7.47 20.72 4.66
CA PHE A 261 8.47 20.11 3.78
C PHE A 261 7.99 19.97 2.34
N LEU A 262 6.79 19.40 2.13
CA LEU A 262 6.26 19.20 0.79
C LEU A 262 6.02 20.50 0.02
N LEU A 263 5.64 21.56 0.72
CA LEU A 263 5.31 22.88 0.14
C LEU A 263 6.50 23.85 0.08
N ALA A 264 7.69 23.44 0.55
CA ALA A 264 8.85 24.33 0.66
C ALA A 264 9.19 25.08 -0.64
N ASN A 265 8.98 24.45 -1.79
CA ASN A 265 9.25 25.05 -3.10
C ASN A 265 8.00 25.68 -3.76
N THR A 266 6.79 25.43 -3.23
CA THR A 266 5.54 25.89 -3.85
C THR A 266 5.01 27.17 -3.23
N VAL A 267 5.46 27.50 -2.03
CA VAL A 267 5.10 28.76 -1.35
C VAL A 267 6.15 29.79 -1.73
N ALA A 268 5.77 30.83 -2.50
CA ALA A 268 6.64 31.96 -2.74
C ALA A 268 7.05 32.56 -1.38
N PRO A 269 8.33 32.93 -1.18
CA PRO A 269 8.74 33.64 0.03
C PRO A 269 7.89 34.91 0.17
N ALA A 270 7.27 35.05 1.34
CA ALA A 270 6.40 36.17 1.69
C ALA A 270 7.18 37.51 1.68
#